data_add7f217da15a9da148f08eadae0c5ed
#
_entry.id   add7f217da15a9da148f08eadae0c5ed
#
_cell.length_a   1.000
_cell.length_b   1.000
_cell.length_c   1.000
_cell.angle_alpha   90.00
_cell.angle_beta   90.00
_cell.angle_gamma   90.00
#
_symmetry.space_group_name_H-M   'P 1'
#
loop_
_entity.id
_entity.type
_entity.pdbx_description
1 polymer ?
#
loop_
_entity_poly.entity_id
_entity_poly.type
_entity_poly.pdbx_seq_one_letter_code
_entity_poly.pdbx_strand_id
1 'polypeptide(L)'
;MSLFEAGRRIRRPATLLALVMFMTAGTAGPYDITLLSTPQAPGARGHARLIFAPSPFGVALTQDGHAVYDMQITASGLPQPSSLGAFTTYVAWAVSPDLTGWHRLGPVANGTSTVGHADLNKFLLVITAEADTTGASSRGPTVLHGTSPSGWLQSFLTHPLFRGISQ
;
A
#
# COMPACT_ATOMS: atom_id res chain seq x y z
N MET A 1 -38.83 73.12 12.48
CA MET A 1 -39.35 71.99 13.27
C MET A 1 -38.70 70.73 12.68
N SER A 2 -37.75 70.23 13.42
CA SER A 2 -36.79 69.19 13.03
C SER A 2 -37.32 67.82 13.42
N LEU A 3 -37.18 66.82 12.57
CA LEU A 3 -37.25 65.43 12.98
C LEU A 3 -36.11 64.67 12.35
N PHE A 4 -35.21 64.35 13.23
CA PHE A 4 -34.05 63.44 13.00
C PHE A 4 -34.55 62.00 12.84
N GLU A 5 -34.29 61.35 11.70
CA GLU A 5 -34.42 59.91 11.58
C GLU A 5 -33.04 59.27 11.70
N ALA A 6 -32.82 58.58 12.80
CA ALA A 6 -31.64 57.83 13.09
C ALA A 6 -31.67 56.46 12.36
N GLY A 7 -30.94 56.34 11.27
CA GLY A 7 -30.76 55.07 10.55
C GLY A 7 -29.97 54.05 11.37
N ARG A 8 -30.63 53.03 11.85
CA ARG A 8 -30.09 51.88 12.60
C ARG A 8 -29.42 50.92 11.63
N ARG A 9 -28.08 50.98 11.51
CA ARG A 9 -27.31 50.01 10.75
C ARG A 9 -27.27 48.67 11.49
N ILE A 10 -28.03 47.69 10.99
CA ILE A 10 -27.95 46.29 11.43
C ILE A 10 -26.66 45.67 10.92
N ARG A 11 -25.69 45.50 11.81
CA ARG A 11 -24.49 44.71 11.54
C ARG A 11 -24.88 43.23 11.56
N ARG A 12 -24.87 42.58 10.40
CA ARG A 12 -24.99 41.15 10.29
C ARG A 12 -23.68 40.49 10.78
N PRO A 13 -23.72 39.55 11.74
CA PRO A 13 -22.54 38.80 12.10
C PRO A 13 -22.21 37.85 10.94
N ALA A 14 -21.00 37.96 10.41
CA ALA A 14 -20.43 36.98 9.48
C ALA A 14 -20.12 35.69 10.28
N THR A 15 -20.99 34.71 10.16
CA THR A 15 -20.78 33.38 10.73
C THR A 15 -19.68 32.69 9.88
N LEU A 16 -18.48 32.68 10.41
CA LEU A 16 -17.36 31.91 9.84
C LEU A 16 -17.68 30.42 10.08
N LEU A 17 -18.14 29.75 9.04
CA LEU A 17 -18.33 28.30 9.03
C LEU A 17 -16.95 27.66 8.85
N ALA A 18 -16.29 27.32 9.96
CA ALA A 18 -15.04 26.55 9.94
C ALA A 18 -15.38 25.12 9.53
N LEU A 19 -15.10 24.79 8.27
CA LEU A 19 -15.18 23.43 7.72
C LEU A 19 -14.02 22.61 8.31
N VAL A 20 -14.25 21.92 9.41
CA VAL A 20 -13.31 20.95 9.98
C VAL A 20 -13.34 19.72 9.08
N MET A 21 -12.37 19.62 8.17
CA MET A 21 -12.10 18.37 7.46
C MET A 21 -11.53 17.35 8.45
N PHE A 22 -12.38 16.45 8.94
CA PHE A 22 -11.91 15.23 9.57
C PHE A 22 -11.21 14.38 8.52
N MET A 23 -9.88 14.41 8.50
CA MET A 23 -9.09 13.36 7.84
C MET A 23 -9.28 12.08 8.65
N THR A 24 -10.20 11.22 8.23
CA THR A 24 -10.25 9.85 8.71
C THR A 24 -9.01 9.15 8.20
N ALA A 25 -7.98 9.05 9.04
CA ALA A 25 -6.91 8.09 8.83
C ALA A 25 -7.58 6.71 8.87
N GLY A 26 -7.78 6.11 7.70
CA GLY A 26 -8.28 4.76 7.61
C GLY A 26 -7.28 3.85 8.33
N THR A 27 -7.72 3.18 9.38
CA THR A 27 -6.94 2.13 10.02
C THR A 27 -6.76 1.02 8.99
N ALA A 28 -5.50 0.73 8.63
CA ALA A 28 -5.18 -0.39 7.76
C ALA A 28 -5.77 -1.67 8.36
N GLY A 29 -6.52 -2.42 7.56
CA GLY A 29 -7.10 -3.69 8.00
C GLY A 29 -6.00 -4.77 8.13
N PRO A 30 -6.32 -5.92 8.74
CA PRO A 30 -5.37 -7.01 8.94
C PRO A 30 -4.82 -7.61 7.64
N TYR A 31 -5.44 -7.28 6.52
CA TYR A 31 -5.06 -7.74 5.17
C TYR A 31 -4.54 -6.63 4.27
N ASP A 32 -4.31 -5.45 4.82
CA ASP A 32 -3.78 -4.31 4.08
C ASP A 32 -2.27 -4.15 4.31
N ILE A 33 -1.53 -3.91 3.23
CA ILE A 33 -0.08 -3.64 3.25
C ILE A 33 0.12 -2.19 2.83
N THR A 34 0.70 -1.38 3.71
CA THR A 34 1.14 -0.04 3.33
C THR A 34 2.43 -0.12 2.54
N LEU A 35 2.48 0.54 1.38
CA LEU A 35 3.65 0.61 0.52
C LEU A 35 4.36 1.96 0.73
N LEU A 36 5.61 1.88 1.12
CA LEU A 36 6.48 3.01 1.36
C LEU A 36 7.31 3.32 0.12
N SER A 37 7.51 4.61 -0.15
CA SER A 37 8.35 5.06 -1.24
C SER A 37 9.84 4.83 -0.97
N THR A 38 10.59 4.68 -2.05
CA THR A 38 12.06 4.68 -2.02
C THR A 38 12.61 6.02 -2.55
N PRO A 39 13.90 6.29 -2.40
CA PRO A 39 14.54 7.45 -3.01
C PRO A 39 14.41 7.52 -4.52
N GLN A 40 14.14 6.41 -5.19
CA GLN A 40 13.93 6.34 -6.66
C GLN A 40 12.58 6.94 -7.08
N ALA A 41 11.58 6.94 -6.19
CA ALA A 41 10.26 7.50 -6.46
C ALA A 41 9.70 8.17 -5.18
N PRO A 42 10.28 9.28 -4.69
CA PRO A 42 9.98 9.85 -3.37
C PRO A 42 8.54 10.37 -3.23
N GLY A 43 7.85 10.62 -4.34
CA GLY A 43 6.43 11.02 -4.36
C GLY A 43 5.45 9.86 -4.48
N ALA A 44 5.93 8.64 -4.69
CA ALA A 44 5.08 7.48 -4.85
C ALA A 44 4.46 7.05 -3.51
N ARG A 45 3.24 6.56 -3.56
CA ARG A 45 2.50 6.00 -2.43
C ARG A 45 1.67 4.83 -2.90
N GLY A 46 1.41 3.90 -2.01
CA GLY A 46 0.53 2.80 -2.35
C GLY A 46 0.06 2.02 -1.13
N HIS A 47 -0.92 1.20 -1.40
CA HIS A 47 -1.35 0.15 -0.49
C HIS A 47 -1.74 -1.08 -1.31
N ALA A 48 -1.56 -2.23 -0.73
CA ALA A 48 -2.05 -3.47 -1.30
C ALA A 48 -3.06 -4.09 -0.34
N ARG A 49 -4.11 -4.67 -0.91
CA ARG A 49 -5.13 -5.43 -0.20
C ARG A 49 -5.04 -6.89 -0.61
N LEU A 50 -4.96 -7.76 0.40
CA LEU A 50 -5.05 -9.19 0.23
C LEU A 50 -6.53 -9.59 0.31
N ILE A 51 -7.00 -10.27 -0.73
CA ILE A 51 -8.37 -10.78 -0.83
C ILE A 51 -8.25 -12.29 -0.90
N PHE A 52 -9.00 -13.02 -0.08
CA PHE A 52 -9.00 -14.48 -0.19
C PHE A 52 -9.45 -14.89 -1.59
N ALA A 53 -8.64 -15.71 -2.25
CA ALA A 53 -9.00 -16.27 -3.55
C ALA A 53 -10.30 -17.08 -3.41
N PRO A 54 -11.23 -16.96 -4.36
CA PRO A 54 -12.50 -17.65 -4.31
C PRO A 54 -12.30 -19.17 -4.27
N SER A 55 -12.99 -19.83 -3.34
CA SER A 55 -12.98 -21.28 -3.19
C SER A 55 -14.38 -21.79 -2.87
N PRO A 56 -14.79 -22.93 -3.41
CA PRO A 56 -16.06 -23.56 -3.06
C PRO A 56 -16.21 -23.87 -1.57
N PHE A 57 -15.10 -23.96 -0.86
CA PHE A 57 -15.05 -24.30 0.56
C PHE A 57 -14.72 -23.10 1.47
N GLY A 58 -14.78 -21.87 0.95
CA GLY A 58 -14.57 -20.64 1.69
C GLY A 58 -13.17 -20.03 1.48
N VAL A 59 -12.10 -20.73 1.80
CA VAL A 59 -10.71 -20.25 1.64
C VAL A 59 -9.96 -21.18 0.69
N ALA A 60 -9.30 -20.61 -0.32
CA ALA A 60 -8.39 -21.36 -1.17
C ALA A 60 -7.09 -21.63 -0.40
N LEU A 61 -6.69 -22.90 -0.34
CA LEU A 61 -5.44 -23.34 0.29
C LEU A 61 -4.55 -24.01 -0.74
N THR A 62 -3.24 -23.83 -0.61
CA THR A 62 -2.25 -24.66 -1.30
C THR A 62 -2.22 -26.08 -0.73
N GLN A 63 -1.54 -27.01 -1.40
CA GLN A 63 -1.35 -28.38 -0.89
C GLN A 63 -0.64 -28.40 0.48
N ASP A 64 0.21 -27.39 0.75
CA ASP A 64 0.95 -27.25 2.01
C ASP A 64 0.15 -26.48 3.07
N GLY A 65 -1.13 -26.18 2.81
CA GLY A 65 -2.05 -25.55 3.77
C GLY A 65 -1.88 -24.03 3.89
N HIS A 66 -1.19 -23.38 2.97
CA HIS A 66 -1.09 -21.92 2.94
C HIS A 66 -2.32 -21.29 2.28
N ALA A 67 -2.81 -20.19 2.83
CA ALA A 67 -3.89 -19.44 2.21
C ALA A 67 -3.42 -18.77 0.92
N VAL A 68 -4.24 -18.87 -0.12
CA VAL A 68 -4.01 -18.20 -1.41
C VAL A 68 -4.77 -16.88 -1.41
N TYR A 69 -4.06 -15.81 -1.69
CA TYR A 69 -4.62 -14.46 -1.75
C TYR A 69 -4.50 -13.88 -3.15
N ASP A 70 -5.60 -13.35 -3.64
CA ASP A 70 -5.60 -12.39 -4.72
C ASP A 70 -5.13 -11.05 -4.17
N MET A 71 -4.30 -10.35 -4.92
CA MET A 71 -3.76 -9.07 -4.47
C MET A 71 -4.23 -7.94 -5.36
N GLN A 72 -4.76 -6.90 -4.74
CA GLN A 72 -5.09 -5.65 -5.39
C GLN A 72 -4.16 -4.56 -4.87
N ILE A 73 -3.43 -3.91 -5.78
CA ILE A 73 -2.48 -2.84 -5.47
C ILE A 73 -3.04 -1.53 -5.98
N THR A 74 -3.16 -0.54 -5.11
CA THR A 74 -3.45 0.83 -5.49
C THR A 74 -2.19 1.66 -5.29
N ALA A 75 -1.70 2.26 -6.37
CA ALA A 75 -0.51 3.10 -6.37
C ALA A 75 -0.80 4.47 -6.95
N SER A 76 -0.08 5.48 -6.47
CA SER A 76 -0.15 6.86 -6.98
C SER A 76 1.21 7.52 -6.91
N GLY A 77 1.44 8.48 -7.79
CA GLY A 77 2.70 9.22 -7.83
C GLY A 77 3.90 8.41 -8.36
N LEU A 78 3.65 7.25 -8.97
CA LEU A 78 4.70 6.54 -9.70
C LEU A 78 5.11 7.39 -10.91
N PRO A 79 6.41 7.70 -11.07
CA PRO A 79 6.90 8.41 -12.26
C PRO A 79 6.72 7.55 -13.52
N GLN A 80 7.02 8.08 -14.68
CA GLN A 80 7.09 7.23 -15.87
C GLN A 80 8.28 6.27 -15.75
N PRO A 81 8.12 4.96 -16.03
CA PRO A 81 9.21 3.99 -15.91
C PRO A 81 10.48 4.40 -16.65
N SER A 82 10.32 4.97 -17.84
CA SER A 82 11.43 5.47 -18.68
C SER A 82 12.26 6.61 -18.05
N SER A 83 11.72 7.30 -17.04
CA SER A 83 12.48 8.33 -16.31
C SER A 83 13.50 7.72 -15.33
N LEU A 84 13.38 6.45 -15.02
CA LEU A 84 14.28 5.71 -14.12
C LEU A 84 15.37 4.94 -14.88
N GLY A 85 15.32 4.91 -16.21
CA GLY A 85 16.25 4.19 -17.08
C GLY A 85 15.56 3.52 -18.26
N ALA A 86 16.15 2.45 -18.77
CA ALA A 86 15.60 1.66 -19.88
C ALA A 86 14.47 0.73 -19.40
N PHE A 87 13.48 1.28 -18.69
CA PHE A 87 12.35 0.55 -18.14
C PHE A 87 11.05 0.98 -18.82
N THR A 88 10.12 0.04 -18.99
CA THR A 88 8.85 0.27 -19.69
C THR A 88 7.64 0.08 -18.78
N THR A 89 7.80 -0.61 -17.67
CA THR A 89 6.69 -1.01 -16.80
C THR A 89 7.11 -1.08 -15.34
N TYR A 90 6.14 -1.19 -14.44
CA TYR A 90 6.34 -1.57 -13.06
C TYR A 90 5.81 -2.98 -12.84
N VAL A 91 6.53 -3.76 -12.04
CA VAL A 91 6.15 -5.13 -11.68
C VAL A 91 6.15 -5.28 -10.18
N ALA A 92 5.10 -5.90 -9.67
CA ALA A 92 4.97 -6.30 -8.27
C ALA A 92 5.53 -7.70 -8.05
N TRP A 93 6.21 -7.86 -6.93
CA TRP A 93 6.85 -9.10 -6.51
C TRP A 93 6.51 -9.40 -5.05
N ALA A 94 6.15 -10.65 -4.76
CA ALA A 94 6.18 -11.19 -3.41
C ALA A 94 7.56 -11.82 -3.19
N VAL A 95 8.29 -11.31 -2.21
CA VAL A 95 9.67 -11.72 -1.94
C VAL A 95 9.73 -12.39 -0.57
N SER A 96 10.34 -13.56 -0.49
CA SER A 96 10.52 -14.25 0.77
C SER A 96 11.38 -13.43 1.74
N PRO A 97 11.18 -13.56 3.08
CA PRO A 97 11.90 -12.74 4.06
C PRO A 97 13.43 -12.85 4.02
N ASP A 98 13.94 -13.97 3.51
CA ASP A 98 15.37 -14.22 3.31
C ASP A 98 15.90 -13.66 1.96
N LEU A 99 15.01 -13.02 1.18
CA LEU A 99 15.29 -12.41 -0.12
C LEU A 99 15.75 -13.40 -1.21
N THR A 100 15.60 -14.69 -1.01
CA THR A 100 16.03 -15.73 -1.97
C THR A 100 14.93 -16.09 -2.97
N GLY A 101 13.66 -16.01 -2.55
CA GLY A 101 12.49 -16.34 -3.38
C GLY A 101 11.80 -15.08 -3.90
N TRP A 102 11.78 -14.91 -5.23
CA TRP A 102 11.06 -13.83 -5.92
C TRP A 102 9.91 -14.42 -6.71
N HIS A 103 8.68 -14.10 -6.28
CA HIS A 103 7.46 -14.52 -6.97
C HIS A 103 6.85 -13.31 -7.67
N ARG A 104 6.82 -13.36 -8.99
CA ARG A 104 6.21 -12.28 -9.77
C ARG A 104 4.68 -12.32 -9.63
N LEU A 105 4.11 -11.19 -9.23
CA LEU A 105 2.67 -11.03 -9.10
C LEU A 105 2.05 -10.44 -10.38
N GLY A 106 2.65 -9.43 -10.98
CA GLY A 106 2.15 -8.83 -12.20
C GLY A 106 2.46 -7.36 -12.36
N PRO A 107 2.00 -6.76 -13.48
CA PRO A 107 2.23 -5.35 -13.75
C PRO A 107 1.42 -4.44 -12.83
N VAL A 108 2.00 -3.28 -12.50
CA VAL A 108 1.38 -2.24 -11.68
C VAL A 108 1.46 -0.89 -12.40
N ALA A 109 0.41 -0.09 -12.26
CA ALA A 109 0.36 1.29 -12.77
C ALA A 109 -0.20 2.23 -11.70
N ASN A 110 -0.16 3.54 -11.94
CA ASN A 110 -0.93 4.49 -11.15
C ASN A 110 -2.43 4.16 -11.24
N GLY A 111 -3.11 4.16 -10.11
CA GLY A 111 -4.47 3.65 -9.96
C GLY A 111 -4.48 2.27 -9.32
N THR A 112 -5.52 1.50 -9.57
CA THR A 112 -5.71 0.16 -8.99
C THR A 112 -5.37 -0.91 -10.02
N SER A 113 -4.48 -1.83 -9.64
CA SER A 113 -4.06 -2.98 -10.43
C SER A 113 -4.39 -4.25 -9.66
N THR A 114 -5.09 -5.19 -10.30
CA THR A 114 -5.24 -6.55 -9.78
C THR A 114 -4.06 -7.37 -10.31
N VAL A 115 -3.28 -7.92 -9.39
CA VAL A 115 -2.10 -8.73 -9.69
C VAL A 115 -2.33 -10.18 -9.30
N GLY A 116 -1.38 -11.05 -9.56
CA GLY A 116 -1.51 -12.49 -9.31
C GLY A 116 -1.62 -12.87 -7.85
N HIS A 117 -1.56 -14.16 -7.61
CA HIS A 117 -1.71 -14.76 -6.29
C HIS A 117 -0.42 -14.73 -5.49
N ALA A 118 -0.54 -14.49 -4.19
CA ALA A 118 0.52 -14.73 -3.23
C ALA A 118 0.13 -15.95 -2.36
N ASP A 119 0.97 -16.96 -2.36
CA ASP A 119 0.84 -18.20 -1.58
C ASP A 119 1.84 -18.25 -0.41
N LEU A 120 2.45 -17.13 -0.09
CA LEU A 120 3.43 -16.98 0.99
C LEU A 120 2.75 -16.43 2.24
N ASN A 121 2.94 -17.08 3.37
CA ASN A 121 2.42 -16.60 4.66
C ASN A 121 3.12 -15.32 5.12
N LYS A 122 4.38 -15.13 4.73
CA LYS A 122 5.21 -13.96 5.04
C LYS A 122 5.98 -13.57 3.82
N PHE A 123 5.88 -12.30 3.44
CA PHE A 123 6.60 -11.78 2.29
C PHE A 123 6.80 -10.27 2.40
N LEU A 124 7.77 -9.80 1.65
CA LEU A 124 7.90 -8.39 1.30
C LEU A 124 7.19 -8.19 -0.04
N LEU A 125 6.32 -7.20 -0.09
CA LEU A 125 5.77 -6.74 -1.35
C LEU A 125 6.69 -5.65 -1.90
N VAL A 126 7.25 -5.90 -3.07
CA VAL A 126 8.22 -4.99 -3.71
C VAL A 126 7.69 -4.63 -5.08
N ILE A 127 7.75 -3.36 -5.45
CA ILE A 127 7.43 -2.88 -6.80
C ILE A 127 8.69 -2.29 -7.40
N THR A 128 9.07 -2.80 -8.56
CA THR A 128 10.28 -2.41 -9.29
C THR A 128 9.95 -1.89 -10.68
N ALA A 129 10.81 -1.03 -11.22
CA ALA A 129 10.74 -0.66 -12.63
C ALA A 129 11.47 -1.72 -13.46
N GLU A 130 10.81 -2.28 -14.47
CA GLU A 130 11.33 -3.38 -15.28
C GLU A 130 11.29 -3.05 -16.78
N ALA A 131 12.17 -3.66 -17.52
CA ALA A 131 12.20 -3.55 -18.98
C ALA A 131 11.01 -4.28 -19.62
N ASP A 132 10.57 -5.38 -18.98
CA ASP A 132 9.44 -6.20 -19.40
C ASP A 132 8.77 -6.88 -18.20
N THR A 133 7.68 -7.59 -18.47
CA THR A 133 6.91 -8.32 -17.44
C THR A 133 7.26 -9.79 -17.34
N THR A 134 8.31 -10.27 -18.03
CA THR A 134 8.59 -11.72 -18.19
C THR A 134 9.71 -12.24 -17.30
N GLY A 135 10.50 -11.35 -16.68
CA GLY A 135 11.62 -11.71 -15.82
C GLY A 135 11.24 -12.66 -14.67
N ALA A 136 12.14 -13.56 -14.32
CA ALA A 136 11.98 -14.47 -13.18
C ALA A 136 12.38 -13.82 -11.84
N SER A 137 13.13 -12.73 -11.88
CA SER A 137 13.53 -11.92 -10.71
C SER A 137 13.64 -10.47 -11.11
N SER A 138 13.54 -9.58 -10.14
CA SER A 138 13.70 -8.14 -10.36
C SER A 138 15.12 -7.81 -10.83
N ARG A 139 15.22 -6.89 -11.76
CA ARG A 139 16.49 -6.35 -12.29
C ARG A 139 16.56 -4.82 -12.15
N GLY A 140 15.44 -4.19 -12.00
CA GLY A 140 15.35 -2.73 -11.94
C GLY A 140 15.28 -2.16 -10.52
N PRO A 141 15.26 -0.83 -10.40
CA PRO A 141 15.20 -0.16 -9.11
C PRO A 141 13.85 -0.36 -8.44
N THR A 142 13.88 -0.56 -7.12
CA THR A 142 12.68 -0.61 -6.28
C THR A 142 12.12 0.79 -6.12
N VAL A 143 10.83 0.96 -6.35
CA VAL A 143 10.09 2.23 -6.21
C VAL A 143 9.17 2.25 -5.00
N LEU A 144 8.54 1.11 -4.67
CA LEU A 144 7.70 0.95 -3.49
C LEU A 144 8.02 -0.39 -2.81
N HIS A 145 7.90 -0.44 -1.49
CA HIS A 145 8.02 -1.68 -0.73
C HIS A 145 7.09 -1.68 0.49
N GLY A 146 6.70 -2.86 0.93
CA GLY A 146 5.88 -3.06 2.13
C GLY A 146 6.06 -4.47 2.67
N THR A 147 5.61 -4.71 3.90
CA THR A 147 5.70 -6.00 4.56
C THR A 147 4.31 -6.58 4.77
N SER A 148 4.12 -7.86 4.49
CA SER A 148 2.85 -8.55 4.78
C SER A 148 2.52 -8.48 6.28
N PRO A 149 1.22 -8.48 6.66
CA PRO A 149 0.81 -8.37 8.06
C PRO A 149 1.44 -9.42 8.97
N SER A 150 1.55 -10.66 8.51
CA SER A 150 2.22 -11.74 9.24
C SER A 150 3.73 -11.53 9.40
N GLY A 151 4.38 -10.87 8.44
CA GLY A 151 5.78 -10.48 8.54
C GLY A 151 6.01 -9.42 9.61
N TRP A 152 5.10 -8.48 9.74
CA TRP A 152 5.15 -7.46 10.80
C TRP A 152 5.01 -8.08 12.21
N LEU A 153 4.06 -8.99 12.39
CA LEU A 153 3.82 -9.66 13.68
C LEU A 153 5.07 -10.41 14.15
N GLN A 154 5.80 -11.05 13.25
CA GLN A 154 7.02 -11.77 13.58
C GLN A 154 8.18 -10.84 13.94
N SER A 155 8.31 -9.70 13.28
CA SER A 155 9.30 -8.69 13.66
C SER A 155 9.03 -8.17 15.08
N PHE A 156 7.77 -8.04 15.45
CA PHE A 156 7.37 -7.65 16.80
C PHE A 156 7.73 -8.71 17.84
N LEU A 157 7.47 -9.99 17.57
CA LEU A 157 7.78 -11.10 18.47
C LEU A 157 9.28 -11.39 18.59
N THR A 158 10.09 -11.01 17.61
CA THR A 158 11.55 -11.15 17.66
C THR A 158 12.24 -9.95 18.29
N HIS A 159 11.48 -8.88 18.64
CA HIS A 159 12.04 -7.70 19.29
C HIS A 159 12.66 -8.06 20.66
N PRO A 160 13.82 -7.52 21.03
CA PRO A 160 14.53 -7.86 22.26
C PRO A 160 13.69 -7.73 23.54
N LEU A 161 12.69 -6.85 23.57
CA LEU A 161 11.78 -6.66 24.70
C LEU A 161 10.91 -7.88 25.00
N PHE A 162 10.70 -8.79 24.05
CA PHE A 162 9.88 -10.00 24.23
C PHE A 162 10.70 -11.28 24.42
N ARG A 163 12.04 -11.21 24.29
CA ARG A 163 12.93 -12.35 24.51
C ARG A 163 13.12 -12.71 25.99
N GLY A 164 12.61 -11.89 26.90
CA GLY A 164 12.79 -12.06 28.35
C GLY A 164 11.69 -12.84 29.09
N ILE A 165 10.70 -13.42 28.40
CA ILE A 165 9.54 -14.06 29.04
C ILE A 165 9.58 -15.60 28.94
N SER A 166 10.66 -16.18 28.44
CA SER A 166 10.85 -17.64 28.44
C SER A 166 11.97 -18.03 29.41
N GLN A 167 11.67 -18.06 30.68
CA GLN A 167 12.33 -18.86 31.71
C GLN A 167 11.26 -19.57 32.54
#